data_85a31b4c90a0a4dc43d18456a12cd188
#
_entry.id   85a31b4c90a0a4dc43d18456a12cd188
#
_cell.length_a   1.000
_cell.length_b   1.000
_cell.length_c   1.000
_cell.angle_alpha   90.00
_cell.angle_beta   90.00
_cell.angle_gamma   90.00
#
_symmetry.space_group_name_H-M   'P 1'
#
loop_
_entity.id
_entity.type
_entity.pdbx_description
1 polymer ?
#
loop_
_entity_poly.entity_id
_entity_poly.type
_entity_poly.pdbx_seq_one_letter_code
_entity_poly.pdbx_strand_id
1 'polypeptide(L)'
;MARPKVPLISKRVTLKTALRIIDEEGLEELSIRRLARELNVNRASLYHHFRNKDEILLGVALLALEDARTPETEDVDWREWFIDTSRIYRRALLEHPALVAVILSQHPHRIALGFYDATIRMLLENGVPRPLIIPLIESVESFTLGSVLFTTAARTDGGEIDNSFEALGEARRRAASHVDDEQLWVTVARAILDAVLDAEPG
;
A
#
# COMPACT_ATOMS: atom_id res chain seq x y z
N MET A 1 8.09 48.41 -6.45
CA MET A 1 8.72 47.08 -6.75
C MET A 1 7.75 45.98 -6.36
N ALA A 2 7.22 45.25 -7.30
CA ALA A 2 6.31 44.12 -7.01
C ALA A 2 7.09 42.98 -6.35
N ARG A 3 6.65 42.55 -5.19
CA ARG A 3 7.17 41.38 -4.49
C ARG A 3 6.99 40.15 -5.39
N PRO A 4 8.04 39.35 -5.66
CA PRO A 4 7.88 38.16 -6.48
C PRO A 4 6.78 37.30 -5.84
N LYS A 5 5.73 36.96 -6.59
CA LYS A 5 4.75 35.97 -6.19
C LYS A 5 5.50 34.63 -6.14
N VAL A 6 5.90 34.19 -4.93
CA VAL A 6 6.32 32.82 -4.70
C VAL A 6 5.14 31.96 -5.17
N PRO A 7 5.36 30.99 -6.08
CA PRO A 7 4.28 30.11 -6.50
C PRO A 7 3.63 29.50 -5.27
N LEU A 8 2.29 29.63 -5.15
CA LEU A 8 1.55 28.95 -4.10
C LEU A 8 1.75 27.44 -4.31
N ILE A 9 2.49 26.79 -3.40
CA ILE A 9 2.65 25.34 -3.44
C ILE A 9 1.29 24.74 -3.12
N SER A 10 0.79 23.85 -3.99
CA SER A 10 -0.38 23.07 -3.65
C SER A 10 0.01 21.85 -2.81
N LYS A 11 -0.88 21.42 -1.91
CA LYS A 11 -0.70 20.15 -1.16
C LYS A 11 -0.36 19.00 -2.11
N ARG A 12 -1.09 18.88 -3.24
CA ARG A 12 -0.91 17.81 -4.23
C ARG A 12 0.49 17.81 -4.87
N VAL A 13 1.02 18.96 -5.23
CA VAL A 13 2.39 19.08 -5.78
C VAL A 13 3.42 18.66 -4.74
N THR A 14 3.24 19.09 -3.49
CA THR A 14 4.12 18.70 -2.39
C THR A 14 4.13 17.19 -2.15
N LEU A 15 2.94 16.57 -2.13
CA LEU A 15 2.80 15.13 -1.93
C LEU A 15 3.38 14.32 -3.10
N LYS A 16 3.15 14.74 -4.35
CA LYS A 16 3.78 14.12 -5.54
C LYS A 16 5.30 14.19 -5.50
N THR A 17 5.85 15.34 -5.09
CA THR A 17 7.31 15.48 -4.95
C THR A 17 7.85 14.62 -3.81
N ALA A 18 7.12 14.51 -2.70
CA ALA A 18 7.51 13.64 -1.59
C ALA A 18 7.46 12.16 -2.00
N LEU A 19 6.41 11.72 -2.72
CA LEU A 19 6.29 10.37 -3.25
C LEU A 19 7.48 10.05 -4.16
N ARG A 20 7.81 10.92 -5.09
CA ARG A 20 8.96 10.74 -5.99
C ARG A 20 10.28 10.57 -5.21
N ILE A 21 10.53 11.39 -4.19
CA ILE A 21 11.74 11.25 -3.35
C ILE A 21 11.75 9.89 -2.66
N ILE A 22 10.61 9.44 -2.14
CA ILE A 22 10.50 8.14 -1.47
C ILE A 22 10.77 6.99 -2.46
N ASP A 23 10.23 7.06 -3.66
CA ASP A 23 10.38 6.01 -4.69
C ASP A 23 11.81 5.94 -5.24
N GLU A 24 12.45 7.10 -5.47
CA GLU A 24 13.77 7.18 -6.11
C GLU A 24 14.93 7.02 -5.10
N GLU A 25 14.79 7.56 -3.90
CA GLU A 25 15.88 7.71 -2.93
C GLU A 25 15.62 6.95 -1.62
N GLY A 26 14.38 6.52 -1.36
CA GLY A 26 13.97 5.84 -0.13
C GLY A 26 13.33 6.77 0.91
N LEU A 27 12.60 6.15 1.84
CA LEU A 27 11.86 6.86 2.90
C LEU A 27 12.76 7.72 3.82
N GLU A 28 13.97 7.24 4.08
CA GLU A 28 14.94 7.92 4.98
C GLU A 28 15.42 9.26 4.42
N GLU A 29 15.46 9.39 3.08
CA GLU A 29 15.88 10.63 2.42
C GLU A 29 14.80 11.72 2.45
N LEU A 30 13.55 11.36 2.73
CA LEU A 30 12.48 12.34 2.88
C LEU A 30 12.62 13.11 4.19
N SER A 31 12.86 14.41 4.08
CA SER A 31 12.83 15.38 5.19
C SER A 31 12.18 16.68 4.74
N ILE A 32 11.63 17.44 5.69
CA ILE A 32 11.07 18.79 5.40
C ILE A 32 12.11 19.68 4.70
N ARG A 33 13.39 19.55 5.08
CA ARG A 33 14.49 20.31 4.45
C ARG A 33 14.73 19.87 3.01
N ARG A 34 14.76 18.54 2.76
CA ARG A 34 14.95 17.99 1.41
C ARG A 34 13.79 18.39 0.50
N LEU A 35 12.57 18.27 0.98
CA LEU A 35 11.34 18.59 0.26
C LEU A 35 11.26 20.10 -0.07
N ALA A 36 11.58 20.98 0.90
CA ALA A 36 11.60 22.42 0.67
C ALA A 36 12.63 22.82 -0.40
N ARG A 37 13.82 22.20 -0.39
CA ARG A 37 14.85 22.40 -1.40
C ARG A 37 14.40 21.96 -2.78
N GLU A 38 13.75 20.79 -2.89
CA GLU A 38 13.25 20.24 -4.15
C GLU A 38 12.17 21.14 -4.76
N LEU A 39 11.30 21.67 -3.93
CA LEU A 39 10.21 22.56 -4.34
C LEU A 39 10.65 24.02 -4.52
N ASN A 40 11.93 24.33 -4.23
CA ASN A 40 12.49 25.68 -4.25
C ASN A 40 11.68 26.69 -3.40
N VAL A 41 11.35 26.28 -2.18
CA VAL A 41 10.57 27.10 -1.22
C VAL A 41 11.24 27.11 0.16
N ASN A 42 10.81 28.02 1.03
CA ASN A 42 11.21 27.98 2.43
C ASN A 42 10.42 26.92 3.21
N ARG A 43 11.00 26.42 4.31
CA ARG A 43 10.35 25.42 5.16
C ARG A 43 9.03 25.91 5.77
N ALA A 44 8.92 27.21 6.06
CA ALA A 44 7.70 27.80 6.62
C ALA A 44 6.52 27.64 5.66
N SER A 45 6.75 27.68 4.34
CA SER A 45 5.69 27.44 3.34
C SER A 45 5.11 26.02 3.41
N LEU A 46 5.94 25.03 3.74
CA LEU A 46 5.45 23.65 3.94
C LEU A 46 4.63 23.51 5.22
N TYR A 47 5.05 24.19 6.30
CA TYR A 47 4.32 24.17 7.57
C TYR A 47 2.96 24.88 7.53
N HIS A 48 2.69 25.72 6.52
CA HIS A 48 1.35 26.22 6.26
C HIS A 48 0.37 25.14 5.76
N HIS A 49 0.89 24.07 5.18
CA HIS A 49 0.09 22.98 4.59
C HIS A 49 0.11 21.70 5.41
N PHE A 50 1.20 21.44 6.16
CA PHE A 50 1.44 20.19 6.89
C PHE A 50 2.03 20.51 8.26
N ARG A 51 1.52 19.88 9.31
CA ARG A 51 1.98 20.08 10.69
C ARG A 51 3.35 19.48 10.95
N ASN A 52 3.61 18.32 10.35
CA ASN A 52 4.83 17.53 10.55
C ASN A 52 5.09 16.61 9.34
N LYS A 53 6.18 15.82 9.41
CA LYS A 53 6.52 14.81 8.40
C LYS A 53 5.45 13.71 8.30
N ASP A 54 4.84 13.31 9.40
CA ASP A 54 3.85 12.24 9.43
C ASP A 54 2.60 12.60 8.63
N GLU A 55 2.16 13.88 8.68
CA GLU A 55 1.03 14.35 7.86
C GLU A 55 1.38 14.33 6.36
N ILE A 56 2.63 14.56 5.99
CA ILE A 56 3.10 14.39 4.61
C ILE A 56 3.10 12.91 4.23
N LEU A 57 3.62 12.03 5.07
CA LEU A 57 3.64 10.59 4.81
C LEU A 57 2.24 10.02 4.66
N LEU A 58 1.32 10.40 5.54
CA LEU A 58 -0.09 10.06 5.43
C LEU A 58 -0.68 10.53 4.09
N GLY A 59 -0.42 11.79 3.73
CA GLY A 59 -0.88 12.35 2.47
C GLY A 59 -0.29 11.65 1.24
N VAL A 60 0.98 11.24 1.31
CA VAL A 60 1.65 10.47 0.24
C VAL A 60 1.00 9.11 0.06
N ALA A 61 0.75 8.37 1.14
CA ALA A 61 0.07 7.08 1.08
C ALA A 61 -1.34 7.21 0.49
N LEU A 62 -2.13 8.19 0.94
CA LEU A 62 -3.45 8.46 0.37
C LEU A 62 -3.40 8.85 -1.11
N LEU A 63 -2.41 9.65 -1.52
CA LEU A 63 -2.23 10.05 -2.91
C LEU A 63 -1.92 8.86 -3.82
N ALA A 64 -1.04 7.98 -3.39
CA ALA A 64 -0.66 6.79 -4.16
C ALA A 64 -1.82 5.79 -4.28
N LEU A 65 -2.70 5.76 -3.29
CA LEU A 65 -3.91 4.92 -3.29
C LEU A 65 -5.12 5.61 -3.96
N GLU A 66 -5.03 6.91 -4.28
CA GLU A 66 -6.14 7.67 -4.90
C GLU A 66 -6.52 7.12 -6.28
N ASP A 67 -5.52 6.66 -7.05
CA ASP A 67 -5.73 6.07 -8.37
C ASP A 67 -6.15 4.58 -8.29
N ALA A 68 -6.05 3.97 -7.10
CA ALA A 68 -6.58 2.65 -6.81
C ALA A 68 -8.11 2.74 -6.67
N ARG A 69 -8.81 2.81 -7.82
CA ARG A 69 -10.28 2.85 -7.84
C ARG A 69 -10.82 1.53 -7.29
N THR A 70 -11.57 1.63 -6.20
CA THR A 70 -12.36 0.49 -5.72
C THR A 70 -13.39 0.11 -6.79
N PRO A 71 -13.62 -1.18 -7.03
CA PRO A 71 -14.70 -1.64 -7.90
C PRO A 71 -16.05 -1.05 -7.46
N GLU A 72 -16.95 -0.82 -8.42
CA GLU A 72 -18.32 -0.46 -8.08
C GLU A 72 -18.98 -1.60 -7.31
N THR A 73 -19.79 -1.27 -6.31
CA THR A 73 -20.41 -2.27 -5.42
C THR A 73 -21.76 -2.77 -5.92
N GLU A 74 -22.34 -2.16 -6.97
CA GLU A 74 -23.62 -2.55 -7.50
C GLU A 74 -23.52 -3.91 -8.20
N ASP A 75 -24.34 -4.88 -7.75
CA ASP A 75 -24.47 -6.24 -8.30
C ASP A 75 -23.22 -7.15 -8.25
N VAL A 76 -22.21 -6.83 -7.43
CA VAL A 76 -21.02 -7.66 -7.25
C VAL A 76 -21.09 -8.44 -5.93
N ASP A 77 -20.75 -9.73 -5.97
CA ASP A 77 -20.57 -10.52 -4.74
C ASP A 77 -19.53 -9.85 -3.84
N TRP A 78 -19.84 -9.68 -2.56
CA TRP A 78 -18.98 -8.96 -1.64
C TRP A 78 -17.60 -9.61 -1.44
N ARG A 79 -17.49 -10.95 -1.60
CA ARG A 79 -16.22 -11.67 -1.54
C ARG A 79 -15.33 -11.30 -2.71
N GLU A 80 -15.89 -11.27 -3.91
CA GLU A 80 -15.20 -10.83 -5.13
C GLU A 80 -14.79 -9.37 -5.01
N TRP A 81 -15.69 -8.50 -4.55
CA TRP A 81 -15.38 -7.10 -4.32
C TRP A 81 -14.23 -6.92 -3.33
N PHE A 82 -14.23 -7.67 -2.21
CA PHE A 82 -13.21 -7.58 -1.18
C PHE A 82 -11.83 -8.03 -1.72
N ILE A 83 -11.79 -9.12 -2.48
CA ILE A 83 -10.57 -9.63 -3.12
C ILE A 83 -10.09 -8.67 -4.20
N ASP A 84 -10.97 -8.18 -5.07
CA ASP A 84 -10.59 -7.24 -6.14
C ASP A 84 -10.07 -5.91 -5.58
N THR A 85 -10.71 -5.38 -4.55
CA THR A 85 -10.25 -4.19 -3.83
C THR A 85 -8.85 -4.41 -3.24
N SER A 86 -8.62 -5.54 -2.58
CA SER A 86 -7.32 -5.90 -2.01
C SER A 86 -6.26 -6.11 -3.10
N ARG A 87 -6.64 -6.66 -4.26
CA ARG A 87 -5.77 -6.81 -5.43
C ARG A 87 -5.36 -5.46 -6.02
N ILE A 88 -6.31 -4.52 -6.14
CA ILE A 88 -6.03 -3.15 -6.60
C ILE A 88 -5.07 -2.44 -5.63
N TYR A 89 -5.30 -2.58 -4.33
CA TYR A 89 -4.40 -2.07 -3.29
C TYR A 89 -2.99 -2.66 -3.41
N ARG A 90 -2.87 -3.98 -3.60
CA ARG A 90 -1.59 -4.64 -3.83
C ARG A 90 -0.86 -4.09 -5.05
N ARG A 91 -1.55 -3.89 -6.17
CA ARG A 91 -0.96 -3.33 -7.41
C ARG A 91 -0.38 -1.93 -7.17
N ALA A 92 -1.13 -1.06 -6.50
CA ALA A 92 -0.65 0.29 -6.15
C ALA A 92 0.61 0.23 -5.27
N LEU A 93 0.68 -0.71 -4.33
CA LEU A 93 1.87 -0.90 -3.49
C LEU A 93 3.05 -1.52 -4.27
N LEU A 94 2.80 -2.34 -5.29
CA LEU A 94 3.87 -2.85 -6.16
C LEU A 94 4.47 -1.77 -7.05
N GLU A 95 3.72 -0.71 -7.36
CA GLU A 95 4.22 0.48 -8.05
C GLU A 95 5.04 1.38 -7.10
N HIS A 96 4.70 1.40 -5.81
CA HIS A 96 5.33 2.22 -4.77
C HIS A 96 5.73 1.39 -3.54
N PRO A 97 6.69 0.45 -3.64
CA PRO A 97 6.97 -0.52 -2.56
C PRO A 97 7.44 0.13 -1.25
N ALA A 98 8.11 1.27 -1.33
CA ALA A 98 8.56 2.01 -0.15
C ALA A 98 7.39 2.50 0.73
N LEU A 99 6.16 2.57 0.19
CA LEU A 99 4.98 2.93 0.96
C LEU A 99 4.57 1.88 1.99
N VAL A 100 4.96 0.61 1.82
CA VAL A 100 4.71 -0.42 2.83
C VAL A 100 5.30 -0.01 4.18
N ALA A 101 6.54 0.51 4.19
CA ALA A 101 7.17 1.03 5.41
C ALA A 101 6.43 2.26 5.97
N VAL A 102 5.92 3.14 5.10
CA VAL A 102 5.10 4.29 5.51
C VAL A 102 3.82 3.82 6.17
N ILE A 103 3.09 2.89 5.54
CA ILE A 103 1.83 2.36 6.05
C ILE A 103 2.03 1.71 7.42
N LEU A 104 3.04 0.85 7.56
CA LEU A 104 3.34 0.19 8.82
C LEU A 104 3.72 1.18 9.93
N SER A 105 4.48 2.25 9.60
CA SER A 105 4.88 3.28 10.56
C SER A 105 3.73 4.13 11.08
N GLN A 106 2.68 4.33 10.28
CA GLN A 106 1.54 5.19 10.58
C GLN A 106 0.34 4.44 11.19
N HIS A 107 0.43 3.16 11.41
CA HIS A 107 -0.68 2.24 11.69
C HIS A 107 -1.72 2.22 10.55
N PRO A 108 -1.88 1.11 9.83
CA PRO A 108 -2.68 1.00 8.60
C PRO A 108 -4.08 1.62 8.73
N HIS A 109 -4.79 1.32 9.83
CA HIS A 109 -6.15 1.80 10.08
C HIS A 109 -6.27 3.33 10.20
N ARG A 110 -5.17 4.09 10.36
CA ARG A 110 -5.22 5.57 10.43
C ARG A 110 -5.13 6.24 9.07
N ILE A 111 -4.66 5.51 8.05
CA ILE A 111 -4.42 6.09 6.72
C ILE A 111 -5.72 6.28 5.96
N ALA A 112 -6.65 5.34 6.02
CA ALA A 112 -7.87 5.35 5.21
C ALA A 112 -9.12 5.04 6.05
N LEU A 113 -9.32 5.74 7.17
CA LEU A 113 -10.41 5.48 8.11
C LEU A 113 -11.79 5.38 7.45
N GLY A 114 -12.11 6.28 6.51
CA GLY A 114 -13.38 6.24 5.79
C GLY A 114 -13.56 5.00 4.93
N PHE A 115 -12.48 4.52 4.34
CA PHE A 115 -12.48 3.29 3.56
C PHE A 115 -12.68 2.06 4.46
N TYR A 116 -11.96 1.97 5.57
CA TYR A 116 -12.15 0.88 6.55
C TYR A 116 -13.57 0.86 7.10
N ASP A 117 -14.12 2.02 7.49
CA ASP A 117 -15.50 2.13 7.99
C ASP A 117 -16.52 1.65 6.95
N ALA A 118 -16.36 2.05 5.68
CA ALA A 118 -17.22 1.60 4.58
C ALA A 118 -17.10 0.08 4.33
N THR A 119 -15.88 -0.45 4.34
CA THR A 119 -15.62 -1.88 4.19
C THR A 119 -16.25 -2.68 5.33
N ILE A 120 -16.07 -2.25 6.59
CA ILE A 120 -16.68 -2.90 7.76
C ILE A 120 -18.20 -2.90 7.66
N ARG A 121 -18.79 -1.79 7.24
CA ARG A 121 -20.25 -1.69 7.07
C ARG A 121 -20.75 -2.66 6.01
N MET A 122 -20.09 -2.72 4.87
CA MET A 122 -20.40 -3.65 3.79
C MET A 122 -20.31 -5.11 4.25
N LEU A 123 -19.26 -5.49 4.98
CA LEU A 123 -19.10 -6.84 5.54
C LEU A 123 -20.23 -7.18 6.52
N LEU A 124 -20.64 -6.23 7.38
CA LEU A 124 -21.76 -6.39 8.32
C LEU A 124 -23.09 -6.60 7.57
N GLU A 125 -23.36 -5.79 6.55
CA GLU A 125 -24.58 -5.87 5.73
C GLU A 125 -24.69 -7.21 4.99
N ASN A 126 -23.55 -7.83 4.67
CA ASN A 126 -23.46 -9.15 4.05
C ASN A 126 -23.35 -10.31 5.05
N GLY A 127 -23.60 -10.06 6.33
CA GLY A 127 -23.75 -11.10 7.35
C GLY A 127 -22.44 -11.67 7.89
N VAL A 128 -21.31 -11.00 7.67
CA VAL A 128 -20.04 -11.41 8.28
C VAL A 128 -20.12 -11.23 9.81
N PRO A 129 -19.82 -12.26 10.62
CA PRO A 129 -19.86 -12.16 12.05
C PRO A 129 -18.93 -11.06 12.59
N ARG A 130 -19.45 -10.18 13.47
CA ARG A 130 -18.70 -9.03 14.01
C ARG A 130 -17.31 -9.39 14.54
N PRO A 131 -17.09 -10.48 15.27
CA PRO A 131 -15.77 -10.86 15.77
C PRO A 131 -14.75 -11.18 14.67
N LEU A 132 -15.20 -11.58 13.48
CA LEU A 132 -14.34 -12.01 12.38
C LEU A 132 -13.95 -10.87 11.44
N ILE A 133 -14.61 -9.71 11.49
CA ILE A 133 -14.41 -8.62 10.53
C ILE A 133 -12.98 -8.06 10.58
N ILE A 134 -12.50 -7.68 11.76
CA ILE A 134 -11.13 -7.16 11.91
C ILE A 134 -10.08 -8.24 11.60
N PRO A 135 -10.18 -9.47 12.16
CA PRO A 135 -9.28 -10.55 11.77
C PRO A 135 -9.24 -10.82 10.27
N LEU A 136 -10.38 -10.75 9.57
CA LEU A 136 -10.44 -10.91 8.11
C LEU A 136 -9.64 -9.82 7.38
N ILE A 137 -9.94 -8.57 7.68
CA ILE A 137 -9.26 -7.42 7.06
C ILE A 137 -7.75 -7.49 7.32
N GLU A 138 -7.34 -7.68 8.58
CA GLU A 138 -5.93 -7.72 8.97
C GLU A 138 -5.18 -8.91 8.37
N SER A 139 -5.82 -10.07 8.23
CA SER A 139 -5.19 -11.25 7.63
C SER A 139 -4.88 -11.03 6.16
N VAL A 140 -5.84 -10.55 5.37
CA VAL A 140 -5.63 -10.26 3.95
C VAL A 140 -4.66 -9.09 3.76
N GLU A 141 -4.73 -8.06 4.59
CA GLU A 141 -3.82 -6.92 4.53
C GLU A 141 -2.38 -7.33 4.87
N SER A 142 -2.17 -8.10 5.94
CA SER A 142 -0.85 -8.61 6.31
C SER A 142 -0.24 -9.46 5.21
N PHE A 143 -1.03 -10.35 4.60
CA PHE A 143 -0.59 -11.14 3.45
C PHE A 143 -0.24 -10.24 2.27
N THR A 144 -1.06 -9.22 1.99
CA THR A 144 -0.84 -8.26 0.89
C THR A 144 0.48 -7.51 1.09
N LEU A 145 0.69 -6.90 2.26
CA LEU A 145 1.91 -6.14 2.56
C LEU A 145 3.16 -7.04 2.49
N GLY A 146 3.09 -8.24 3.08
CA GLY A 146 4.16 -9.23 3.01
C GLY A 146 4.47 -9.63 1.57
N SER A 147 3.45 -9.91 0.75
CA SER A 147 3.63 -10.31 -0.65
C SER A 147 4.32 -9.21 -1.47
N VAL A 148 3.97 -7.93 -1.24
CA VAL A 148 4.63 -6.79 -1.92
C VAL A 148 6.11 -6.75 -1.57
N LEU A 149 6.47 -6.87 -0.29
CA LEU A 149 7.86 -6.85 0.16
C LEU A 149 8.66 -8.01 -0.46
N PHE A 150 8.14 -9.23 -0.45
CA PHE A 150 8.81 -10.39 -1.03
C PHE A 150 8.93 -10.29 -2.56
N THR A 151 7.87 -9.87 -3.25
CA THR A 151 7.91 -9.69 -4.72
C THR A 151 8.92 -8.61 -5.11
N THR A 152 8.98 -7.51 -4.37
CA THR A 152 9.92 -6.42 -4.64
C THR A 152 11.36 -6.83 -4.34
N ALA A 153 11.61 -7.49 -3.21
CA ALA A 153 12.93 -8.02 -2.87
C ALA A 153 13.43 -8.98 -3.95
N ALA A 154 12.58 -9.89 -4.44
CA ALA A 154 12.93 -10.82 -5.50
C ALA A 154 13.26 -10.13 -6.85
N ARG A 155 12.65 -8.98 -7.13
CA ARG A 155 12.95 -8.18 -8.34
C ARG A 155 14.25 -7.40 -8.23
N THR A 156 14.59 -6.95 -7.02
CA THR A 156 15.79 -6.13 -6.76
C THR A 156 17.03 -7.00 -6.54
N ASP A 157 16.82 -8.18 -5.95
CA ASP A 157 17.87 -9.15 -5.68
C ASP A 157 18.08 -10.02 -6.91
N GLY A 158 18.69 -9.45 -7.96
CA GLY A 158 19.21 -10.22 -9.12
C GLY A 158 20.32 -11.20 -8.73
N GLY A 159 20.40 -11.53 -7.44
CA GLY A 159 21.44 -12.34 -6.82
C GLY A 159 21.56 -13.71 -7.46
N GLU A 160 22.72 -13.98 -8.02
CA GLU A 160 23.16 -15.33 -8.32
C GLU A 160 23.03 -16.16 -7.04
N ILE A 161 22.08 -17.11 -7.05
CA ILE A 161 22.04 -18.12 -5.99
C ILE A 161 23.34 -18.89 -6.11
N ASP A 162 24.07 -18.96 -5.00
CA ASP A 162 25.23 -19.83 -4.91
C ASP A 162 24.84 -21.22 -5.44
N ASN A 163 25.57 -21.67 -6.46
CA ASN A 163 25.34 -22.98 -7.13
C ASN A 163 25.38 -24.15 -6.18
N SER A 164 25.86 -23.96 -4.94
CA SER A 164 25.84 -25.00 -3.89
C SER A 164 24.40 -25.33 -3.40
N PHE A 165 23.41 -24.47 -3.68
CA PHE A 165 22.00 -24.66 -3.32
C PHE A 165 21.14 -25.05 -4.53
N GLU A 166 21.47 -26.18 -5.17
CA GLU A 166 20.87 -26.64 -6.43
C GLU A 166 19.33 -26.72 -6.36
N ALA A 167 18.78 -27.33 -5.29
CA ALA A 167 17.33 -27.48 -5.11
C ALA A 167 16.61 -26.13 -5.03
N LEU A 168 17.19 -25.16 -4.34
CA LEU A 168 16.65 -23.79 -4.25
C LEU A 168 16.69 -23.11 -5.61
N GLY A 169 17.80 -23.22 -6.33
CA GLY A 169 17.98 -22.65 -7.65
C GLY A 169 16.97 -23.22 -8.66
N GLU A 170 16.78 -24.54 -8.65
CA GLU A 170 15.81 -25.20 -9.52
C GLU A 170 14.37 -24.78 -9.18
N ALA A 171 13.99 -24.75 -7.91
CA ALA A 171 12.66 -24.36 -7.46
C ALA A 171 12.32 -22.91 -7.88
N ARG A 172 13.28 -21.97 -7.71
CA ARG A 172 13.11 -20.58 -8.14
C ARG A 172 12.94 -20.44 -9.64
N ARG A 173 13.78 -21.12 -10.44
CA ARG A 173 13.66 -21.11 -11.91
C ARG A 173 12.30 -21.63 -12.36
N ARG A 174 11.83 -22.72 -11.79
CA ARG A 174 10.50 -23.29 -12.10
C ARG A 174 9.36 -22.37 -11.70
N ALA A 175 9.41 -21.77 -10.51
CA ALA A 175 8.40 -20.80 -10.07
C ALA A 175 8.32 -19.61 -11.03
N ALA A 176 9.46 -19.02 -11.40
CA ALA A 176 9.50 -17.87 -12.30
C ALA A 176 8.92 -18.15 -13.69
N SER A 177 8.94 -19.40 -14.17
CA SER A 177 8.44 -19.77 -15.50
C SER A 177 7.01 -20.32 -15.54
N HIS A 178 6.41 -20.65 -14.39
CA HIS A 178 5.13 -21.37 -14.34
C HIS A 178 4.08 -20.75 -13.42
N VAL A 179 4.47 -19.76 -12.59
CA VAL A 179 3.56 -19.17 -11.60
C VAL A 179 3.29 -17.72 -11.96
N ASP A 180 2.03 -17.42 -12.23
CA ASP A 180 1.54 -16.04 -12.28
C ASP A 180 1.41 -15.52 -10.84
N ASP A 181 2.22 -14.51 -10.49
CA ASP A 181 2.29 -13.95 -9.15
C ASP A 181 0.95 -13.33 -8.69
N GLU A 182 0.25 -12.66 -9.60
CA GLU A 182 -1.06 -12.08 -9.28
C GLU A 182 -2.13 -13.15 -9.09
N GLN A 183 -2.17 -14.14 -9.99
CA GLN A 183 -3.14 -15.23 -9.88
C GLN A 183 -2.91 -16.08 -8.62
N LEU A 184 -1.65 -16.33 -8.26
CA LEU A 184 -1.31 -17.02 -7.02
C LEU A 184 -1.76 -16.18 -5.80
N TRP A 185 -1.49 -14.87 -5.82
CA TRP A 185 -1.92 -13.99 -4.75
C TRP A 185 -3.45 -14.01 -4.56
N VAL A 186 -4.23 -13.91 -5.63
CA VAL A 186 -5.71 -14.00 -5.59
C VAL A 186 -6.16 -15.32 -4.99
N THR A 187 -5.55 -16.44 -5.41
CA THR A 187 -5.89 -17.77 -4.91
C THR A 187 -5.65 -17.89 -3.41
N VAL A 188 -4.51 -17.40 -2.92
CA VAL A 188 -4.17 -17.44 -1.49
C VAL A 188 -5.04 -16.47 -0.68
N ALA A 189 -5.31 -15.25 -1.20
CA ALA A 189 -6.17 -14.29 -0.53
C ALA A 189 -7.60 -14.83 -0.34
N ARG A 190 -8.16 -15.52 -1.33
CA ARG A 190 -9.45 -16.22 -1.21
C ARG A 190 -9.40 -17.32 -0.15
N ALA A 191 -8.36 -18.13 -0.14
CA ALA A 191 -8.19 -19.17 0.87
C ALA A 191 -8.10 -18.60 2.30
N ILE A 192 -7.43 -17.46 2.48
CA ILE A 192 -7.40 -16.73 3.77
C ILE A 192 -8.80 -16.27 4.15
N LEU A 193 -9.56 -15.66 3.22
CA LEU A 193 -10.91 -15.20 3.44
C LEU A 193 -11.80 -16.35 3.92
N ASP A 194 -11.80 -17.47 3.19
CA ASP A 194 -12.62 -18.64 3.51
C ASP A 194 -12.22 -19.23 4.87
N ALA A 195 -10.90 -19.38 5.14
CA ALA A 195 -10.41 -19.92 6.40
C ALA A 195 -10.78 -19.06 7.62
N VAL A 196 -10.80 -17.74 7.48
CA VAL A 196 -11.22 -16.84 8.57
C VAL A 196 -12.74 -16.93 8.79
N LEU A 197 -13.53 -17.04 7.73
CA LEU A 197 -14.99 -17.15 7.84
C LEU A 197 -15.43 -18.50 8.42
N ASP A 198 -14.67 -19.56 8.18
CA ASP A 198 -14.91 -20.90 8.73
C ASP A 198 -14.43 -21.03 10.19
N ALA A 199 -13.68 -20.04 10.71
CA ALA A 199 -13.24 -20.04 12.09
C ALA A 199 -14.46 -19.81 13.01
N GLU A 200 -14.76 -20.79 13.87
CA GLU A 200 -15.79 -20.61 14.89
C GLU A 200 -15.33 -19.50 15.85
N PRO A 201 -16.14 -18.44 16.05
CA PRO A 201 -15.83 -17.47 17.09
C PRO A 201 -15.99 -18.16 18.45
N GLY A 202 -14.85 -18.33 19.17
CA GLY A 202 -14.80 -18.94 20.49
C GLY A 202 -15.54 -18.12 21.56
#